data_3cb32f3c5f5a62031a3ebcc1020fa614
#
_entry.id   3cb32f3c5f5a62031a3ebcc1020fa614
#
_cell.length_a   1.000
_cell.length_b   1.000
_cell.length_c   1.000
_cell.angle_alpha   90.00
_cell.angle_beta   90.00
_cell.angle_gamma   90.00
#
_symmetry.space_group_name_H-M   'P 1'
#
loop_
_entity.id
_entity.type
_entity.pdbx_description
1 polymer ?
#
loop_
_entity_poly.entity_id
_entity_poly.type
_entity_poly.pdbx_seq_one_letter_code
_entity_poly.pdbx_strand_id
1 'polypeptide(L)'
;MRIVVLGAGTVGTSVAEMLCQHRHSVTVVDHDPVVARQVNDELDVRGVAGAVAQSSVLFQAGVMDADLCLAVTSSDEGSLIAASMAKAMGARRVVARVYAPVF
;
A
#
# COMPACT_ATOMS: atom_id res chain seq x y z
N MET A 1 6.54 -10.94 7.81
CA MET A 1 6.82 -9.51 7.64
C MET A 1 5.53 -8.70 7.73
N ARG A 2 5.65 -7.48 8.15
CA ARG A 2 4.58 -6.49 8.06
C ARG A 2 4.72 -5.74 6.75
N ILE A 3 3.71 -5.82 5.91
CA ILE A 3 3.73 -5.25 4.57
C ILE A 3 2.54 -4.31 4.42
N VAL A 4 2.82 -3.11 3.91
CA VAL A 4 1.78 -2.14 3.57
C VAL A 4 1.77 -1.96 2.05
N VAL A 5 0.60 -2.14 1.45
CA VAL A 5 0.39 -1.95 0.01
C VAL A 5 -0.42 -0.66 -0.18
N LEU A 6 0.14 0.29 -0.89
CA LEU A 6 -0.50 1.58 -1.15
C LEU A 6 -1.12 1.54 -2.55
N GLY A 7 -2.43 1.41 -2.59
CA GLY A 7 -3.22 1.24 -3.80
C GLY A 7 -3.72 -0.19 -3.97
N ALA A 8 -5.04 -0.36 -4.01
CA ALA A 8 -5.68 -1.68 -4.08
C ALA A 8 -6.27 -1.99 -5.45
N GLY A 9 -5.84 -1.29 -6.50
CA GLY A 9 -6.23 -1.62 -7.86
C GLY A 9 -5.84 -3.05 -8.24
N THR A 10 -5.99 -3.42 -9.49
CA THR A 10 -5.75 -4.81 -9.94
C THR A 10 -4.40 -5.35 -9.44
N VAL A 11 -3.35 -4.57 -9.58
CA VAL A 11 -2.00 -5.01 -9.17
C VAL A 11 -1.89 -5.10 -7.66
N GLY A 12 -2.34 -4.07 -6.94
CA GLY A 12 -2.26 -4.04 -5.49
C GLY A 12 -3.05 -5.17 -4.85
N THR A 13 -4.24 -5.46 -5.36
CA THR A 13 -5.08 -6.56 -4.87
C THR A 13 -4.41 -7.91 -5.12
N SER A 14 -3.86 -8.12 -6.31
CA SER A 14 -3.17 -9.38 -6.63
C SER A 14 -1.94 -9.59 -5.77
N VAL A 15 -1.16 -8.55 -5.56
CA VAL A 15 0.02 -8.62 -4.69
C VAL A 15 -0.38 -8.90 -3.25
N ALA A 16 -1.42 -8.23 -2.74
CA ALA A 16 -1.90 -8.43 -1.38
C ALA A 16 -2.38 -9.87 -1.17
N GLU A 17 -3.11 -10.43 -2.13
CA GLU A 17 -3.57 -11.81 -2.07
C GLU A 17 -2.40 -12.78 -2.01
N MET A 18 -1.42 -12.61 -2.87
CA MET A 18 -0.23 -13.47 -2.89
C MET A 18 0.53 -13.40 -1.56
N LEU A 19 0.76 -12.21 -1.04
CA LEU A 19 1.49 -12.03 0.21
C LEU A 19 0.73 -12.59 1.41
N CYS A 20 -0.58 -12.44 1.42
CA CYS A 20 -1.44 -12.98 2.46
C CYS A 20 -1.33 -14.52 2.50
N GLN A 21 -1.32 -15.17 1.34
CA GLN A 21 -1.15 -16.62 1.23
C GLN A 21 0.19 -17.09 1.79
N HIS A 22 1.20 -16.25 1.80
CA HIS A 22 2.52 -16.56 2.35
C HIS A 22 2.67 -16.15 3.81
N ARG A 23 1.55 -15.92 4.50
CA ARG A 23 1.48 -15.63 5.95
C ARG A 23 2.15 -14.33 6.36
N HIS A 24 2.20 -13.35 5.49
CA HIS A 24 2.62 -12.01 5.86
C HIS A 24 1.42 -11.23 6.44
N SER A 25 1.71 -10.32 7.36
CA SER A 25 0.71 -9.37 7.84
C SER A 25 0.61 -8.24 6.82
N VAL A 26 -0.51 -8.16 6.12
CA VAL A 26 -0.69 -7.22 5.00
C VAL A 26 -1.76 -6.19 5.34
N THR A 27 -1.46 -4.93 5.09
CA THR A 27 -2.41 -3.82 5.13
C THR A 27 -2.45 -3.18 3.76
N VAL A 28 -3.65 -2.94 3.24
CA VAL A 28 -3.85 -2.28 1.94
C VAL A 28 -4.52 -0.94 2.17
N VAL A 29 -3.98 0.10 1.58
CA VAL A 29 -4.56 1.45 1.61
C VAL A 29 -5.11 1.78 0.23
N ASP A 30 -6.35 2.23 0.17
CA ASP A 30 -6.97 2.72 -1.07
C ASP A 30 -7.84 3.92 -0.77
N HIS A 31 -7.90 4.87 -1.70
CA HIS A 31 -8.73 6.06 -1.54
C HIS A 31 -10.24 5.77 -1.59
N ASP A 32 -10.62 4.66 -2.21
CA ASP A 32 -12.03 4.26 -2.33
C ASP A 32 -12.41 3.36 -1.13
N PRO A 33 -13.35 3.82 -0.27
CA PRO A 33 -13.77 3.02 0.87
C PRO A 33 -14.37 1.67 0.50
N VAL A 34 -15.00 1.57 -0.67
CA VAL A 34 -15.59 0.33 -1.15
C VAL A 34 -14.51 -0.69 -1.44
N VAL A 35 -13.44 -0.28 -2.10
CA VAL A 35 -12.31 -1.15 -2.42
C VAL A 35 -11.62 -1.61 -1.14
N ALA A 36 -11.37 -0.71 -0.20
CA ALA A 36 -10.76 -1.05 1.08
C ALA A 36 -11.59 -2.06 1.85
N ARG A 37 -12.92 -1.91 1.84
CA ARG A 37 -13.83 -2.84 2.48
C ARG A 37 -13.82 -4.22 1.81
N GLN A 38 -13.83 -4.25 0.47
CA GLN A 38 -13.78 -5.51 -0.28
C GLN A 38 -12.52 -6.30 0.04
N VAL A 39 -11.38 -5.64 0.08
CA VAL A 39 -10.12 -6.30 0.43
C VAL A 39 -10.19 -6.88 1.84
N ASN A 40 -10.74 -6.11 2.79
CA ASN A 40 -10.87 -6.53 4.17
C ASN A 40 -11.82 -7.73 4.32
N ASP A 41 -12.89 -7.79 3.52
CA ASP A 41 -13.90 -8.85 3.61
C ASP A 41 -13.49 -10.11 2.83
N GLU A 42 -12.84 -9.97 1.69
CA GLU A 42 -12.54 -11.08 0.79
C GLU A 42 -11.16 -11.70 1.03
N LEU A 43 -10.23 -10.92 1.58
CA LEU A 43 -8.88 -11.36 1.86
C LEU A 43 -8.61 -11.26 3.36
N ASP A 44 -7.71 -12.06 3.87
CA ASP A 44 -7.24 -11.93 5.25
C ASP A 44 -6.22 -10.77 5.34
N VAL A 45 -6.69 -9.58 5.02
CA VAL A 45 -5.91 -8.37 4.84
C VAL A 45 -6.67 -7.20 5.47
N ARG A 46 -5.95 -6.33 6.17
CA ARG A 46 -6.53 -5.12 6.71
C ARG A 46 -6.66 -4.06 5.61
N GLY A 47 -7.87 -3.56 5.41
CA GLY A 47 -8.14 -2.47 4.48
C GLY A 47 -8.25 -1.13 5.20
N VAL A 48 -7.56 -0.12 4.71
CA VAL A 48 -7.63 1.25 5.22
C VAL A 48 -8.04 2.17 4.07
N ALA A 49 -9.11 2.93 4.29
CA ALA A 49 -9.59 3.90 3.30
C ALA A 49 -8.94 5.25 3.52
N GLY A 50 -8.37 5.82 2.48
CA GLY A 50 -7.77 7.15 2.54
C GLY A 50 -6.79 7.40 1.40
N ALA A 51 -6.35 8.65 1.30
CA ALA A 51 -5.37 9.06 0.30
C ALA A 51 -3.98 8.52 0.66
N VAL A 52 -3.33 7.85 -0.29
CA VAL A 52 -2.01 7.23 -0.05
C VAL A 52 -0.89 8.25 0.15
N ALA A 53 -1.09 9.49 -0.27
CA ALA A 53 -0.12 10.57 -0.08
C ALA A 53 -0.48 11.49 1.09
N GLN A 54 -1.14 10.95 2.11
CA GLN A 54 -1.53 11.69 3.30
C GLN A 54 -0.91 11.03 4.54
N SER A 55 -0.13 11.79 5.29
CA SER A 55 0.65 11.25 6.41
C SER A 55 -0.22 10.59 7.49
N SER A 56 -1.39 11.15 7.78
CA SER A 56 -2.30 10.57 8.77
C SER A 56 -2.80 9.19 8.35
N VAL A 57 -3.04 8.99 7.06
CA VAL A 57 -3.48 7.70 6.51
C VAL A 57 -2.35 6.69 6.58
N LEU A 58 -1.15 7.09 6.19
CA LEU A 58 0.03 6.22 6.26
C LEU A 58 0.35 5.84 7.70
N PHE A 59 0.20 6.76 8.63
CA PHE A 59 0.36 6.47 10.05
C PHE A 59 -0.66 5.42 10.51
N GLN A 60 -1.92 5.61 10.16
CA GLN A 60 -3.00 4.68 10.50
C GLN A 60 -2.74 3.27 9.92
N ALA A 61 -2.17 3.20 8.74
CA ALA A 61 -1.85 1.94 8.08
C ALA A 61 -0.63 1.23 8.69
N GLY A 62 0.11 1.89 9.56
CA GLY A 62 1.28 1.28 10.22
C GLY A 62 2.55 1.33 9.40
N VAL A 63 2.69 2.30 8.52
CA VAL A 63 3.87 2.44 7.67
C VAL A 63 5.16 2.54 8.48
N MET A 64 5.12 3.18 9.66
CA MET A 64 6.29 3.35 10.53
C MET A 64 6.90 2.02 10.95
N ASP A 65 6.08 0.98 11.09
CA ASP A 65 6.50 -0.34 11.54
C ASP A 65 6.57 -1.35 10.39
N ALA A 66 6.40 -0.90 9.16
CA ALA A 66 6.40 -1.78 8.01
C ALA A 66 7.81 -2.25 7.67
N ASP A 67 7.95 -3.54 7.46
CA ASP A 67 9.17 -4.12 6.91
C ASP A 67 9.30 -3.80 5.43
N LEU A 68 8.16 -3.73 4.74
CA LEU A 68 8.10 -3.45 3.32
C LEU A 68 6.85 -2.61 3.03
N CYS A 69 7.01 -1.56 2.25
CA CYS A 69 5.91 -0.75 1.75
C CYS A 69 5.96 -0.73 0.22
N LEU A 70 4.86 -1.12 -0.41
CA LEU A 70 4.73 -1.19 -1.87
C LEU A 70 3.78 -0.10 -2.34
N ALA A 71 4.26 0.85 -3.11
CA ALA A 71 3.45 1.91 -3.69
C ALA A 71 3.12 1.54 -5.14
N VAL A 72 1.91 1.08 -5.37
CA VAL A 72 1.46 0.51 -6.64
C VAL A 72 0.16 1.16 -7.13
N THR A 73 0.03 2.46 -6.92
CA THR A 73 -1.14 3.21 -7.37
C THR A 73 -1.18 3.32 -8.90
N SER A 74 -2.31 3.73 -9.45
CA SER A 74 -2.44 3.96 -10.89
C SER A 74 -1.72 5.22 -11.36
N SER A 75 -1.29 6.08 -10.44
CA SER A 75 -0.55 7.32 -10.74
C SER A 75 0.92 7.16 -10.37
N ASP A 76 1.82 7.34 -11.34
CA ASP A 76 3.26 7.28 -11.09
C ASP A 76 3.68 8.35 -10.08
N GLU A 77 3.16 9.57 -10.21
CA GLU A 77 3.43 10.64 -9.26
C GLU A 77 2.96 10.27 -7.86
N GLY A 78 1.73 9.74 -7.76
CA GLY A 78 1.15 9.33 -6.49
C GLY A 78 1.98 8.22 -5.84
N SER A 79 2.42 7.25 -6.62
CA SER A 79 3.27 6.17 -6.11
C SER A 79 4.61 6.68 -5.60
N LEU A 80 5.26 7.57 -6.35
CA LEU A 80 6.55 8.14 -5.95
C LEU A 80 6.43 9.00 -4.70
N ILE A 81 5.40 9.83 -4.62
CA ILE A 81 5.16 10.68 -3.44
C ILE A 81 4.88 9.81 -2.22
N ALA A 82 3.97 8.84 -2.35
CA ALA A 82 3.63 7.95 -1.25
C ALA A 82 4.83 7.14 -0.79
N ALA A 83 5.63 6.64 -1.72
CA ALA A 83 6.85 5.91 -1.40
C ALA A 83 7.86 6.77 -0.64
N SER A 84 8.05 8.01 -1.06
CA SER A 84 8.95 8.95 -0.40
C SER A 84 8.48 9.26 1.02
N MET A 85 7.18 9.48 1.20
CA MET A 85 6.59 9.74 2.51
C MET A 85 6.74 8.51 3.43
N ALA A 86 6.44 7.33 2.92
CA ALA A 86 6.55 6.09 3.68
C ALA A 86 7.98 5.87 4.17
N LYS A 87 8.96 6.12 3.31
CA LYS A 87 10.38 5.99 3.69
C LYS A 87 10.75 7.00 4.77
N ALA A 88 10.33 8.25 4.62
CA ALA A 88 10.59 9.29 5.59
C ALA A 88 9.91 9.01 6.94
N MET A 89 8.78 8.32 6.93
CA MET A 89 8.03 7.97 8.15
C MET A 89 8.58 6.75 8.88
N GLY A 90 9.49 6.00 8.27
CA GLY A 90 10.15 4.91 8.96
C GLY A 90 9.98 3.51 8.34
N ALA A 91 9.29 3.38 7.22
CA ALA A 91 9.21 2.09 6.54
C ALA A 91 10.63 1.60 6.22
N ARG A 92 10.88 0.34 6.51
CA ARG A 92 12.24 -0.20 6.42
C ARG A 92 12.70 -0.30 4.98
N ARG A 93 11.82 -0.76 4.10
CA ARG A 93 12.08 -0.87 2.66
C ARG A 93 10.85 -0.39 1.91
N VAL A 94 11.06 0.38 0.85
CA VAL A 94 9.97 0.92 0.04
C VAL A 94 10.25 0.65 -1.42
N VAL A 95 9.23 0.17 -2.13
CA VAL A 95 9.28 -0.07 -3.57
C VAL A 95 8.10 0.65 -4.22
N ALA A 96 8.37 1.43 -5.25
CA ALA A 96 7.33 2.10 -6.02
C ALA A 96 7.29 1.53 -7.43
N ARG A 97 6.08 1.25 -7.93
CA ARG A 97 5.88 0.85 -9.31
C ARG A 97 5.66 2.09 -10.17
N VAL A 98 6.41 2.20 -11.26
CA VAL A 98 6.29 3.28 -12.24
C VAL A 98 5.94 2.67 -13.59
N TYR A 99 4.85 3.14 -14.19
CA TYR A 99 4.37 2.62 -15.47
C TYR A 99 5.00 3.28 -16.66
N ALA A 100 5.21 4.60 -16.57
CA ALA A 100 5.77 5.36 -17.67
C ALA A 100 7.29 5.43 -17.56
N PRO A 101 8.03 5.31 -18.67
CA PRO A 101 9.46 5.61 -18.65
C PRO A 101 9.64 7.09 -18.28
N VAL A 102 10.61 7.35 -17.42
CA VAL A 102 10.85 8.72 -16.92
C VAL A 102 11.49 9.60 -18.00
N PHE A 103 12.09 9.01 -18.98
CA PHE A 103 12.77 9.71 -20.06
C PHE A 103 12.56 9.03 -21.38
#